data_2bb923496f2dbf0d7026e0c55598b5e3
#
_entry.id   2bb923496f2dbf0d7026e0c55598b5e3
#
_cell.length_a   1.000
_cell.length_b   1.000
_cell.length_c   1.000
_cell.angle_alpha   90.00
_cell.angle_beta   90.00
_cell.angle_gamma   90.00
#
_symmetry.space_group_name_H-M   'P 1'
#
loop_
_entity.id
_entity.type
_entity.pdbx_description
1 polymer ?
#
loop_
_entity_poly.entity_id
_entity_poly.type
_entity_poly.pdbx_seq_one_letter_code
_entity_poly.pdbx_strand_id
1 'polypeptide(L)'
;MHHDARRLFHSLLSFALNVKMISPLEVILRVEQVYHQGGIDINHVEGFIRQILGWREYVRGVYWARMPEYVEQNFFSHAKPLPEWFWTGETDMRCLSLAIGQSLDMAYAHHIQRLMIIGNYALLAGLDPKAVHEWYLGIYIDAFEWVELPNTLGMSQYADGGFLATKPYVSSAAYINRMSDSCKGCTFDAKKKSGQGACPFNAMYWDFFRRNEPHLRSNHRLSMVYRQLDRSS
;
A
#
# COMPACT_ATOMS: atom_id res chain seq x y z
N MET A 1 -2.17 1.68 -13.16
CA MET A 1 -1.37 2.88 -12.82
C MET A 1 -0.61 3.33 -14.06
N HIS A 2 -0.78 4.56 -14.48
CA HIS A 2 -0.09 5.14 -15.64
C HIS A 2 0.71 6.36 -15.14
N HIS A 3 2.00 6.44 -15.44
CA HIS A 3 2.89 7.45 -14.85
C HIS A 3 2.51 8.89 -15.24
N ASP A 4 1.91 9.10 -16.43
CA ASP A 4 1.43 10.42 -16.87
C ASP A 4 0.08 10.82 -16.24
N ALA A 5 -0.67 9.85 -15.68
CA ALA A 5 -1.98 10.09 -15.09
C ALA A 5 -1.88 10.13 -13.55
N ARG A 6 -1.22 11.16 -13.02
CA ARG A 6 -0.84 11.27 -11.60
C ARG A 6 -2.00 11.23 -10.61
N ARG A 7 -3.18 11.67 -11.01
CA ARG A 7 -4.39 11.72 -10.15
C ARG A 7 -5.41 10.63 -10.49
N LEU A 8 -5.42 10.12 -11.72
CA LEU A 8 -6.45 9.20 -12.23
C LEU A 8 -7.87 9.75 -11.97
N PHE A 9 -8.78 8.89 -11.55
CA PHE A 9 -10.17 9.25 -11.21
C PHE A 9 -10.40 9.33 -9.69
N HIS A 10 -9.34 9.58 -8.88
CA HIS A 10 -9.47 9.70 -7.44
C HIS A 10 -10.10 11.05 -7.06
N SER A 11 -10.99 11.04 -6.06
CA SER A 11 -11.73 12.22 -5.63
C SER A 11 -10.86 13.30 -4.98
N LEU A 12 -9.70 12.94 -4.43
CA LEU A 12 -8.77 13.80 -3.68
C LEU A 12 -9.40 14.49 -2.45
N LEU A 13 -10.45 13.91 -1.88
CA LEU A 13 -11.16 14.46 -0.73
C LEU A 13 -10.49 14.18 0.61
N SER A 14 -9.48 13.29 0.66
CA SER A 14 -8.87 12.81 1.91
C SER A 14 -8.32 13.95 2.77
N PHE A 15 -7.61 14.89 2.19
CA PHE A 15 -7.11 16.06 2.92
C PHE A 15 -8.24 16.88 3.54
N ALA A 16 -9.21 17.30 2.72
CA ALA A 16 -10.34 18.12 3.18
C ALA A 16 -11.18 17.43 4.26
N LEU A 17 -11.37 16.10 4.15
CA LEU A 17 -12.03 15.28 5.17
C LEU A 17 -11.22 15.20 6.48
N ASN A 18 -9.88 15.12 6.38
CA ASN A 18 -9.02 14.97 7.54
C ASN A 18 -8.84 16.27 8.31
N VAL A 19 -8.75 17.41 7.63
CA VAL A 19 -8.76 18.74 8.27
C VAL A 19 -10.16 19.28 8.59
N LYS A 20 -11.20 18.45 8.35
CA LYS A 20 -12.61 18.78 8.64
C LYS A 20 -13.16 20.01 7.90
N MET A 21 -12.60 20.31 6.72
CA MET A 21 -13.19 21.33 5.82
C MET A 21 -14.54 20.88 5.26
N ILE A 22 -14.71 19.56 5.07
CA ILE A 22 -15.97 18.93 4.71
C ILE A 22 -16.25 17.75 5.64
N SER A 23 -17.52 17.52 5.92
CA SER A 23 -17.98 16.39 6.73
C SER A 23 -18.08 15.12 5.88
N PRO A 24 -17.68 13.93 6.39
CA PRO A 24 -17.98 12.67 5.73
C PRO A 24 -19.46 12.49 5.40
N LEU A 25 -20.35 12.90 6.31
CA LEU A 25 -21.81 12.82 6.12
C LEU A 25 -22.26 13.71 4.94
N GLU A 26 -21.75 14.92 4.83
CA GLU A 26 -22.04 15.83 3.73
C GLU A 26 -21.69 15.22 2.37
N VAL A 27 -20.53 14.58 2.27
CA VAL A 27 -20.10 13.88 1.04
C VAL A 27 -21.04 12.71 0.73
N ILE A 28 -21.40 11.89 1.71
CA ILE A 28 -22.31 10.74 1.56
C ILE A 28 -23.68 11.22 1.07
N LEU A 29 -24.28 12.19 1.74
CA LEU A 29 -25.58 12.73 1.37
C LEU A 29 -25.59 13.32 -0.05
N ARG A 30 -24.49 13.96 -0.47
CA ARG A 30 -24.36 14.45 -1.84
C ARG A 30 -24.33 13.34 -2.87
N VAL A 31 -23.61 12.26 -2.60
CA VAL A 31 -23.55 11.09 -3.48
C VAL A 31 -24.91 10.39 -3.57
N GLU A 32 -25.62 10.21 -2.45
CA GLU A 32 -26.98 9.66 -2.42
C GLU A 32 -27.96 10.53 -3.22
N GLN A 33 -27.88 11.85 -3.07
CA GLN A 33 -28.72 12.77 -3.85
C GLN A 33 -28.52 12.59 -5.35
N VAL A 34 -27.29 12.48 -5.83
CA VAL A 34 -27.00 12.26 -7.27
C VAL A 34 -27.54 10.91 -7.73
N TYR A 35 -27.43 9.87 -6.90
CA TYR A 35 -28.02 8.57 -7.20
C TYR A 35 -29.53 8.64 -7.36
N HIS A 36 -30.25 9.25 -6.41
CA HIS A 36 -31.71 9.38 -6.48
C HIS A 36 -32.20 10.23 -7.66
N GLN A 37 -31.34 11.10 -8.18
CA GLN A 37 -31.60 11.85 -9.43
C GLN A 37 -31.32 11.05 -10.71
N GLY A 38 -30.89 9.78 -10.59
CA GLY A 38 -30.57 8.92 -11.72
C GLY A 38 -29.24 9.25 -12.41
N GLY A 39 -28.35 10.01 -11.74
CA GLY A 39 -27.10 10.47 -12.33
C GLY A 39 -25.97 9.42 -12.34
N ILE A 40 -26.07 8.40 -11.47
CA ILE A 40 -25.05 7.33 -11.33
C ILE A 40 -25.68 6.01 -10.91
N ASP A 41 -25.05 4.89 -11.23
CA ASP A 41 -25.49 3.55 -10.86
C ASP A 41 -25.12 3.21 -9.40
N ILE A 42 -25.92 2.34 -8.77
CA ILE A 42 -25.78 1.95 -7.35
C ILE A 42 -24.39 1.34 -7.03
N ASN A 43 -23.78 0.59 -7.94
CA ASN A 43 -22.47 -0.02 -7.74
C ASN A 43 -21.36 1.03 -7.57
N HIS A 44 -21.45 2.18 -8.25
CA HIS A 44 -20.50 3.29 -8.07
C HIS A 44 -20.69 4.00 -6.74
N VAL A 45 -21.95 4.22 -6.35
CA VAL A 45 -22.33 4.83 -5.06
C VAL A 45 -21.86 3.97 -3.90
N GLU A 46 -22.20 2.68 -3.93
CA GLU A 46 -21.78 1.71 -2.92
C GLU A 46 -20.25 1.66 -2.79
N GLY A 47 -19.55 1.51 -3.90
CA GLY A 47 -18.10 1.47 -3.93
C GLY A 47 -17.46 2.72 -3.32
N PHE A 48 -18.01 3.89 -3.60
CA PHE A 48 -17.50 5.16 -3.06
C PHE A 48 -17.79 5.31 -1.56
N ILE A 49 -19.03 5.10 -1.14
CA ILE A 49 -19.45 5.24 0.27
C ILE A 49 -18.71 4.25 1.17
N ARG A 50 -18.44 3.04 0.69
CA ARG A 50 -17.66 2.04 1.43
C ARG A 50 -16.23 2.51 1.75
N GLN A 51 -15.62 3.39 0.97
CA GLN A 51 -14.31 3.94 1.32
C GLN A 51 -14.40 4.88 2.53
N ILE A 52 -15.49 5.59 2.68
CA ILE A 52 -15.69 6.52 3.80
C ILE A 52 -16.19 5.77 5.04
N LEU A 53 -17.32 5.08 4.94
CA LEU A 53 -17.97 4.41 6.05
C LEU A 53 -17.24 3.11 6.46
N GLY A 54 -16.91 2.27 5.48
CA GLY A 54 -16.29 0.97 5.73
C GLY A 54 -14.81 1.08 6.07
N TRP A 55 -14.04 1.78 5.23
CA TRP A 55 -12.59 1.79 5.41
C TRP A 55 -12.12 2.90 6.36
N ARG A 56 -12.44 4.14 6.09
CA ARG A 56 -11.99 5.29 6.88
C ARG A 56 -12.41 5.20 8.35
N GLU A 57 -13.69 4.89 8.63
CA GLU A 57 -14.16 4.75 10.00
C GLU A 57 -13.64 3.47 10.66
N TYR A 58 -13.40 2.40 9.90
CA TYR A 58 -12.81 1.19 10.43
C TYR A 58 -11.38 1.44 10.93
N VAL A 59 -10.50 2.06 10.13
CA VAL A 59 -9.12 2.36 10.58
C VAL A 59 -9.11 3.35 11.74
N ARG A 60 -10.07 4.29 11.79
CA ARG A 60 -10.25 5.18 12.93
C ARG A 60 -10.57 4.40 14.20
N GLY A 61 -11.47 3.42 14.12
CA GLY A 61 -11.78 2.52 15.23
C GLY A 61 -10.57 1.72 15.68
N VAL A 62 -9.77 1.17 14.75
CA VAL A 62 -8.53 0.45 15.06
C VAL A 62 -7.54 1.35 15.80
N TYR A 63 -7.31 2.56 15.30
CA TYR A 63 -6.41 3.52 15.92
C TYR A 63 -6.79 3.79 17.39
N TRP A 64 -8.02 4.22 17.64
CA TRP A 64 -8.46 4.56 18.99
C TRP A 64 -8.56 3.38 19.94
N ALA A 65 -8.78 2.17 19.42
CA ALA A 65 -8.85 0.96 20.22
C ALA A 65 -7.48 0.35 20.58
N ARG A 66 -6.42 0.70 19.83
CA ARG A 66 -5.12 0.02 19.92
C ARG A 66 -3.95 0.93 20.29
N MET A 67 -4.10 2.25 20.22
CA MET A 67 -3.06 3.17 20.67
C MET A 67 -2.99 3.22 22.21
N PRO A 68 -1.81 3.47 22.80
CA PRO A 68 -0.55 3.83 22.12
C PRO A 68 0.30 2.62 21.66
N GLU A 69 0.00 1.40 22.07
CA GLU A 69 0.86 0.23 21.85
C GLU A 69 0.92 -0.18 20.36
N TYR A 70 -0.06 0.23 19.55
CA TYR A 70 -0.14 -0.16 18.14
C TYR A 70 1.04 0.34 17.30
N VAL A 71 1.60 1.51 17.62
CA VAL A 71 2.74 2.08 16.91
C VAL A 71 4.02 1.24 17.02
N GLU A 72 4.14 0.44 18.09
CA GLU A 72 5.31 -0.41 18.34
C GLU A 72 5.16 -1.82 17.74
N GLN A 73 4.09 -2.09 17.02
CA GLN A 73 3.86 -3.41 16.42
C GLN A 73 4.84 -3.68 15.27
N ASN A 74 5.49 -4.85 15.31
CA ASN A 74 6.46 -5.28 14.31
C ASN A 74 6.52 -6.81 14.23
N PHE A 75 5.48 -7.43 13.67
CA PHE A 75 5.27 -8.87 13.65
C PHE A 75 6.44 -9.67 13.05
N PHE A 76 7.09 -9.15 12.02
CA PHE A 76 8.21 -9.81 11.36
C PHE A 76 9.58 -9.43 11.92
N SER A 77 9.64 -8.57 12.94
CA SER A 77 10.89 -8.02 13.49
C SER A 77 11.79 -7.37 12.43
N HIS A 78 11.18 -6.65 11.50
CA HIS A 78 11.88 -5.91 10.47
C HIS A 78 12.56 -4.68 11.06
N ALA A 79 13.86 -4.48 10.76
CA ALA A 79 14.66 -3.43 11.39
C ALA A 79 15.61 -2.72 10.43
N LYS A 80 15.50 -2.95 9.12
CA LYS A 80 16.36 -2.26 8.15
C LYS A 80 15.94 -0.80 8.00
N PRO A 81 16.89 0.15 7.96
CA PRO A 81 16.60 1.55 7.74
C PRO A 81 16.04 1.78 6.32
N LEU A 82 15.35 2.90 6.14
CA LEU A 82 14.94 3.34 4.82
C LEU A 82 16.18 3.66 3.97
N PRO A 83 16.28 3.16 2.73
CA PRO A 83 17.33 3.55 1.81
C PRO A 83 17.27 5.06 1.47
N GLU A 84 18.42 5.67 1.22
CA GLU A 84 18.55 7.09 0.91
C GLU A 84 17.63 7.56 -0.23
N TRP A 85 17.40 6.70 -1.22
CA TRP A 85 16.53 7.02 -2.35
C TRP A 85 15.03 7.18 -1.99
N PHE A 86 14.61 6.88 -0.76
CA PHE A 86 13.28 7.31 -0.27
C PHE A 86 13.16 8.84 -0.22
N TRP A 87 14.28 9.56 -0.12
CA TRP A 87 14.35 11.02 -0.05
C TRP A 87 14.70 11.68 -1.39
N THR A 88 15.21 10.91 -2.35
CA THR A 88 15.66 11.46 -3.65
C THR A 88 14.87 10.90 -4.84
N GLY A 89 14.29 9.71 -4.73
CA GLY A 89 13.69 8.97 -5.83
C GLY A 89 14.72 8.32 -6.77
N GLU A 90 16.02 8.42 -6.47
CA GLU A 90 17.10 7.93 -7.33
C GLU A 90 17.36 6.43 -7.17
N THR A 91 16.61 5.62 -7.91
CA THR A 91 16.75 4.16 -7.93
C THR A 91 16.54 3.62 -9.35
N ASP A 92 17.26 2.55 -9.70
CA ASP A 92 17.11 1.84 -10.99
C ASP A 92 15.76 1.12 -11.12
N MET A 93 15.06 0.91 -10.04
CA MET A 93 13.70 0.35 -10.05
C MET A 93 12.69 1.43 -10.45
N ARG A 94 12.45 1.57 -11.76
CA ARG A 94 11.65 2.65 -12.32
C ARG A 94 10.28 2.84 -11.65
N CYS A 95 9.60 1.77 -11.24
CA CYS A 95 8.32 1.87 -10.53
C CYS A 95 8.44 2.60 -9.19
N LEU A 96 9.52 2.36 -8.45
CA LEU A 96 9.83 3.04 -7.19
C LEU A 96 10.26 4.48 -7.43
N SER A 97 11.16 4.72 -8.39
CA SER A 97 11.59 6.06 -8.77
C SER A 97 10.40 6.97 -9.11
N LEU A 98 9.48 6.48 -9.96
CA LEU A 98 8.28 7.21 -10.33
C LEU A 98 7.31 7.44 -9.16
N ALA A 99 7.08 6.41 -8.31
CA ALA A 99 6.14 6.53 -7.21
C ALA A 99 6.67 7.44 -6.09
N ILE A 100 7.96 7.35 -5.77
CA ILE A 100 8.60 8.20 -4.77
C ILE A 100 8.77 9.62 -5.31
N GLY A 101 9.25 9.78 -6.54
CA GLY A 101 9.35 11.10 -7.17
C GLY A 101 8.01 11.84 -7.17
N GLN A 102 6.90 11.17 -7.55
CA GLN A 102 5.57 11.76 -7.43
C GLN A 102 5.21 12.12 -5.99
N SER A 103 5.55 11.26 -5.02
CA SER A 103 5.27 11.51 -3.60
C SER A 103 5.99 12.76 -3.10
N LEU A 104 7.25 12.93 -3.46
CA LEU A 104 8.07 14.09 -3.09
C LEU A 104 7.62 15.38 -3.78
N ASP A 105 7.32 15.30 -5.09
CA ASP A 105 6.90 16.46 -5.90
C ASP A 105 5.53 17.00 -5.52
N MET A 106 4.59 16.10 -5.21
CA MET A 106 3.17 16.44 -5.08
C MET A 106 2.62 16.29 -3.67
N ALA A 107 3.42 15.79 -2.73
CA ALA A 107 2.96 15.33 -1.41
C ALA A 107 1.76 14.36 -1.53
N TYR A 108 1.69 13.63 -2.65
CA TYR A 108 0.58 12.74 -2.98
C TYR A 108 1.01 11.55 -3.86
N ALA A 109 0.59 10.38 -3.46
CA ALA A 109 0.51 9.20 -4.31
C ALA A 109 -0.84 8.50 -4.04
N HIS A 110 -1.45 7.90 -5.06
CA HIS A 110 -2.69 7.16 -4.83
C HIS A 110 -2.43 5.85 -4.07
N HIS A 111 -3.48 5.32 -3.43
CA HIS A 111 -3.37 4.17 -2.51
C HIS A 111 -2.57 2.99 -3.08
N ILE A 112 -2.76 2.63 -4.36
CA ILE A 112 -2.05 1.50 -4.97
C ILE A 112 -0.55 1.76 -5.12
N GLN A 113 -0.12 2.99 -5.37
CA GLN A 113 1.32 3.33 -5.36
C GLN A 113 1.89 3.20 -3.95
N ARG A 114 1.17 3.71 -2.93
CA ARG A 114 1.60 3.58 -1.52
C ARG A 114 1.66 2.12 -1.10
N LEU A 115 0.61 1.33 -1.36
CA LEU A 115 0.50 -0.06 -0.91
C LEU A 115 1.37 -1.01 -1.74
N MET A 116 1.17 -1.03 -3.07
CA MET A 116 1.67 -2.10 -3.94
C MET A 116 2.99 -1.77 -4.66
N ILE A 117 3.51 -0.58 -4.50
CA ILE A 117 4.84 -0.21 -5.01
C ILE A 117 5.76 0.07 -3.83
N ILE A 118 5.56 1.19 -3.10
CA ILE A 118 6.45 1.63 -2.01
C ILE A 118 6.34 0.67 -0.82
N GLY A 119 5.13 0.43 -0.33
CA GLY A 119 4.88 -0.46 0.81
C GLY A 119 5.25 -1.92 0.53
N ASN A 120 4.97 -2.42 -0.69
CA ASN A 120 5.39 -3.74 -1.12
C ASN A 120 6.93 -3.91 -1.08
N TYR A 121 7.67 -2.91 -1.58
CA TYR A 121 9.12 -2.93 -1.47
C TYR A 121 9.57 -2.93 -0.01
N ALA A 122 9.03 -2.04 0.80
CA ALA A 122 9.40 -1.91 2.20
C ALA A 122 9.21 -3.22 2.97
N LEU A 123 8.06 -3.87 2.80
CA LEU A 123 7.74 -5.15 3.43
C LEU A 123 8.65 -6.29 2.91
N LEU A 124 8.85 -6.39 1.61
CA LEU A 124 9.72 -7.40 1.00
C LEU A 124 11.19 -7.23 1.40
N ALA A 125 11.67 -6.00 1.48
CA ALA A 125 13.04 -5.67 1.88
C ALA A 125 13.29 -5.85 3.38
N GLY A 126 12.25 -5.85 4.19
CA GLY A 126 12.34 -5.92 5.64
C GLY A 126 12.73 -4.58 6.28
N LEU A 127 12.19 -3.48 5.74
CA LEU A 127 12.38 -2.15 6.32
C LEU A 127 11.59 -2.03 7.62
N ASP A 128 12.09 -1.22 8.55
CA ASP A 128 11.41 -0.94 9.81
C ASP A 128 10.02 -0.33 9.54
N PRO A 129 8.91 -0.97 9.96
CA PRO A 129 7.57 -0.48 9.72
C PRO A 129 7.31 0.89 10.36
N LYS A 130 7.95 1.21 11.48
CA LYS A 130 7.85 2.52 12.13
C LYS A 130 8.51 3.60 11.28
N ALA A 131 9.69 3.34 10.73
CA ALA A 131 10.35 4.26 9.81
C ALA A 131 9.55 4.49 8.51
N VAL A 132 8.87 3.44 8.00
CA VAL A 132 7.95 3.59 6.84
C VAL A 132 6.76 4.45 7.20
N HIS A 133 6.16 4.27 8.37
CA HIS A 133 5.08 5.09 8.90
C HIS A 133 5.50 6.57 9.02
N GLU A 134 6.61 6.84 9.68
CA GLU A 134 7.15 8.18 9.88
C GLU A 134 7.40 8.89 8.53
N TRP A 135 7.94 8.17 7.54
CA TRP A 135 8.14 8.70 6.20
C TRP A 135 6.80 9.03 5.51
N TYR A 136 5.79 8.14 5.57
CA TYR A 136 4.47 8.41 4.99
C TYR A 136 3.79 9.61 5.66
N LEU A 137 3.87 9.68 6.99
CA LEU A 137 3.31 10.78 7.77
C LEU A 137 3.96 12.13 7.40
N GLY A 138 5.27 12.14 7.17
CA GLY A 138 6.02 13.34 6.82
C GLY A 138 5.85 13.79 5.36
N ILE A 139 5.57 12.87 4.42
CA ILE A 139 5.53 13.17 2.98
C ILE A 139 4.12 13.53 2.49
N TYR A 140 3.09 12.81 2.91
CA TYR A 140 1.77 12.97 2.29
C TYR A 140 0.91 14.03 2.96
N ILE A 141 0.34 14.93 2.18
CA ILE A 141 -0.51 16.02 2.67
C ILE A 141 -1.79 15.52 3.38
N ASP A 142 -2.26 14.34 3.02
CA ASP A 142 -3.45 13.72 3.60
C ASP A 142 -3.14 12.71 4.72
N ALA A 143 -1.86 12.56 5.10
CA ALA A 143 -1.44 11.68 6.18
C ALA A 143 -1.67 12.34 7.54
N PHE A 144 -2.67 11.83 8.25
CA PHE A 144 -2.91 12.09 9.66
C PHE A 144 -2.72 10.77 10.41
N GLU A 145 -2.08 10.80 11.56
CA GLU A 145 -1.65 9.60 12.27
C GLU A 145 -2.78 8.57 12.41
N TRP A 146 -3.97 9.00 12.79
CA TRP A 146 -5.10 8.10 13.02
C TRP A 146 -5.57 7.34 11.76
N VAL A 147 -5.35 7.86 10.57
CA VAL A 147 -5.72 7.20 9.30
C VAL A 147 -4.51 6.56 8.64
N GLU A 148 -3.34 7.18 8.76
CA GLU A 148 -2.12 6.71 8.09
C GLU A 148 -1.52 5.51 8.83
N LEU A 149 -1.35 5.58 10.17
CA LEU A 149 -0.69 4.56 10.96
C LEU A 149 -1.30 3.15 10.78
N PRO A 150 -2.64 2.94 10.94
CA PRO A 150 -3.21 1.60 10.72
C PRO A 150 -3.10 1.14 9.26
N ASN A 151 -3.19 2.06 8.29
CA ASN A 151 -2.99 1.73 6.88
C ASN A 151 -1.55 1.29 6.59
N THR A 152 -0.57 1.92 7.22
CA THR A 152 0.84 1.56 7.03
C THR A 152 1.22 0.34 7.83
N LEU A 153 1.09 0.35 9.16
CA LEU A 153 1.49 -0.78 9.98
C LEU A 153 0.63 -2.02 9.73
N GLY A 154 -0.70 -1.88 9.75
CA GLY A 154 -1.61 -3.01 9.65
C GLY A 154 -1.75 -3.53 8.22
N MET A 155 -2.10 -2.66 7.26
CA MET A 155 -2.34 -3.10 5.89
C MET A 155 -1.05 -3.27 5.10
N SER A 156 -0.19 -2.25 5.05
CA SER A 156 0.97 -2.23 4.17
C SER A 156 2.10 -3.13 4.67
N GLN A 157 2.45 -3.03 5.95
CA GLN A 157 3.60 -3.71 6.55
C GLN A 157 3.22 -4.99 7.31
N TYR A 158 1.91 -5.27 7.47
CA TYR A 158 1.45 -6.43 8.24
C TYR A 158 2.08 -6.52 9.64
N ALA A 159 2.42 -5.37 10.19
CA ALA A 159 3.17 -5.27 11.45
C ALA A 159 2.34 -5.68 12.68
N ASP A 160 1.00 -5.67 12.55
CA ASP A 160 0.05 -6.11 13.59
C ASP A 160 -0.27 -7.62 13.56
N GLY A 161 0.44 -8.39 12.74
CA GLY A 161 0.27 -9.84 12.64
C GLY A 161 -1.07 -10.29 12.05
N GLY A 162 -1.78 -9.39 11.36
CA GLY A 162 -3.03 -9.71 10.67
C GLY A 162 -4.30 -9.28 11.41
N PHE A 163 -4.18 -8.36 12.35
CA PHE A 163 -5.35 -7.77 13.00
C PHE A 163 -6.19 -6.96 12.01
N LEU A 164 -5.55 -6.12 11.20
CA LEU A 164 -6.23 -5.30 10.21
C LEU A 164 -6.37 -6.01 8.86
N ALA A 165 -5.30 -6.62 8.37
CA ALA A 165 -5.23 -7.27 7.07
C ALA A 165 -5.15 -8.80 7.21
N THR A 166 -5.96 -9.55 6.48
CA THR A 166 -6.04 -11.03 6.61
C THR A 166 -4.83 -11.78 6.06
N LYS A 167 -3.96 -11.11 5.31
CA LYS A 167 -2.69 -11.62 4.77
C LYS A 167 -1.78 -10.46 4.40
N PRO A 168 -0.45 -10.65 4.32
CA PRO A 168 0.45 -9.63 3.79
C PRO A 168 0.11 -9.25 2.34
N TYR A 169 0.12 -7.95 2.04
CA TYR A 169 -0.07 -7.43 0.67
C TYR A 169 1.28 -7.34 -0.04
N VAL A 170 1.80 -8.49 -0.44
CA VAL A 170 3.05 -8.58 -1.20
C VAL A 170 2.82 -9.08 -2.62
N SER A 171 3.64 -8.61 -3.54
CA SER A 171 3.57 -9.01 -4.94
C SER A 171 4.95 -9.05 -5.61
N SER A 172 5.08 -9.92 -6.61
CA SER A 172 6.22 -9.94 -7.52
C SER A 172 6.09 -8.88 -8.62
N ALA A 173 7.10 -8.77 -9.47
CA ALA A 173 7.10 -7.90 -10.64
C ALA A 173 5.94 -8.17 -11.61
N ALA A 174 5.38 -9.38 -11.64
CA ALA A 174 4.25 -9.72 -12.50
C ALA A 174 3.00 -8.88 -12.21
N TYR A 175 2.72 -8.62 -10.94
CA TYR A 175 1.62 -7.73 -10.56
C TYR A 175 1.88 -6.29 -11.01
N ILE A 176 3.08 -5.76 -10.73
CA ILE A 176 3.46 -4.40 -11.07
C ILE A 176 3.37 -4.18 -12.60
N ASN A 177 3.89 -5.14 -13.37
CA ASN A 177 3.86 -5.11 -14.84
C ASN A 177 2.43 -5.14 -15.41
N ARG A 178 1.52 -5.85 -14.76
CA ARG A 178 0.10 -5.90 -15.16
C ARG A 178 -0.66 -4.63 -14.79
N MET A 179 -0.36 -4.04 -13.65
CA MET A 179 -1.13 -2.94 -13.06
C MET A 179 -0.58 -1.56 -13.41
N SER A 180 0.62 -1.48 -14.00
CA SER A 180 1.27 -0.21 -14.36
C SER A 180 2.00 -0.30 -15.68
N ASP A 181 2.34 0.86 -16.21
CA ASP A 181 3.23 1.02 -17.36
C ASP A 181 4.70 1.20 -16.97
N SER A 182 5.00 1.17 -15.68
CA SER A 182 6.34 1.46 -15.13
C SER A 182 7.41 0.45 -15.59
N CYS A 183 7.03 -0.79 -15.89
CA CYS A 183 7.97 -1.79 -16.39
C CYS A 183 8.41 -1.54 -17.83
N LYS A 184 7.65 -0.71 -18.59
CA LYS A 184 8.07 -0.30 -19.93
C LYS A 184 9.23 0.68 -19.81
N GLY A 185 10.39 0.33 -20.38
CA GLY A 185 11.60 1.14 -20.29
C GLY A 185 12.31 1.10 -18.92
N CYS A 186 11.97 0.13 -18.05
CA CYS A 186 12.75 -0.15 -16.84
C CYS A 186 14.04 -0.89 -17.20
N THR A 187 15.10 -0.65 -16.42
CA THR A 187 16.38 -1.37 -16.53
C THR A 187 16.22 -2.87 -16.29
N PHE A 188 15.26 -3.25 -15.45
CA PHE A 188 14.99 -4.65 -15.07
C PHE A 188 13.84 -5.25 -15.88
N ASP A 189 13.98 -6.52 -16.26
CA ASP A 189 12.92 -7.29 -16.93
C ASP A 189 11.99 -7.96 -15.90
N ALA A 190 10.74 -7.53 -15.89
CA ALA A 190 9.71 -8.06 -15.00
C ALA A 190 9.35 -9.54 -15.26
N LYS A 191 9.61 -10.05 -16.47
CA LYS A 191 9.32 -11.45 -16.86
C LYS A 191 10.46 -12.39 -16.48
N LYS A 192 11.66 -11.89 -16.34
CA LYS A 192 12.84 -12.68 -15.99
C LYS A 192 12.80 -13.06 -14.51
N LYS A 193 12.84 -14.35 -14.22
CA LYS A 193 12.67 -14.87 -12.85
C LYS A 193 13.90 -14.66 -11.98
N SER A 194 15.10 -14.79 -12.54
CA SER A 194 16.38 -14.71 -11.82
C SER A 194 17.53 -14.34 -12.73
N GLY A 195 18.71 -14.06 -12.16
CA GLY A 195 19.94 -13.72 -12.87
C GLY A 195 20.03 -12.23 -13.25
N GLN A 196 21.10 -11.87 -13.94
CA GLN A 196 21.41 -10.49 -14.31
C GLN A 196 20.26 -9.85 -15.10
N GLY A 197 19.80 -8.65 -14.69
CA GLY A 197 18.72 -7.91 -15.32
C GLY A 197 17.31 -8.40 -14.93
N ALA A 198 17.16 -9.42 -14.06
CA ALA A 198 15.85 -9.78 -13.51
C ALA A 198 15.34 -8.71 -12.53
N CYS A 199 14.03 -8.46 -12.54
CA CYS A 199 13.44 -7.52 -11.59
C CYS A 199 13.63 -8.00 -10.14
N PRO A 200 14.19 -7.17 -9.23
CA PRO A 200 14.44 -7.54 -7.84
C PRO A 200 13.18 -8.02 -7.10
N PHE A 201 12.00 -7.47 -7.40
CA PHE A 201 10.73 -7.90 -6.81
C PHE A 201 10.45 -9.40 -6.97
N ASN A 202 10.95 -10.05 -8.03
CA ASN A 202 10.74 -11.48 -8.23
C ASN A 202 11.50 -12.32 -7.19
N ALA A 203 12.77 -12.01 -6.94
CA ALA A 203 13.58 -12.69 -5.93
C ALA A 203 13.10 -12.35 -4.52
N MET A 204 12.86 -11.07 -4.23
CA MET A 204 12.40 -10.59 -2.92
C MET A 204 11.06 -11.21 -2.51
N TYR A 205 10.14 -11.42 -3.45
CA TYR A 205 8.84 -12.04 -3.20
C TYR A 205 8.99 -13.47 -2.67
N TRP A 206 9.80 -14.30 -3.30
CA TRP A 206 10.02 -15.67 -2.85
C TRP A 206 10.85 -15.75 -1.58
N ASP A 207 11.85 -14.88 -1.43
CA ASP A 207 12.63 -14.76 -0.22
C ASP A 207 11.76 -14.38 0.98
N PHE A 208 10.84 -13.42 0.83
CA PHE A 208 9.90 -13.03 1.86
C PHE A 208 9.10 -14.22 2.40
N PHE A 209 8.54 -15.06 1.53
CA PHE A 209 7.76 -16.21 1.96
C PHE A 209 8.63 -17.32 2.59
N ARG A 210 9.87 -17.50 2.14
CA ARG A 210 10.79 -18.46 2.75
C ARG A 210 11.19 -18.04 4.16
N ARG A 211 11.66 -16.83 4.34
CA ARG A 211 12.13 -16.34 5.65
C ARG A 211 11.00 -16.19 6.67
N ASN A 212 9.77 -15.93 6.23
CA ASN A 212 8.61 -15.76 7.10
C ASN A 212 7.70 -17.00 7.14
N GLU A 213 8.16 -18.13 6.63
CA GLU A 213 7.38 -19.40 6.61
C GLU A 213 6.85 -19.80 8.00
N PRO A 214 7.62 -19.71 9.10
CA PRO A 214 7.12 -20.08 10.43
C PRO A 214 5.89 -19.26 10.87
N HIS A 215 5.79 -18.02 10.41
CA HIS A 215 4.69 -17.12 10.76
C HIS A 215 3.49 -17.23 9.81
N LEU A 216 3.73 -17.55 8.55
CA LEU A 216 2.74 -17.40 7.48
C LEU A 216 2.18 -18.71 6.92
N ARG A 217 2.86 -19.84 7.11
CA ARG A 217 2.48 -21.12 6.50
C ARG A 217 1.10 -21.62 6.94
N SER A 218 0.69 -21.32 8.16
CA SER A 218 -0.62 -21.65 8.69
C SER A 218 -1.77 -20.82 8.14
N ASN A 219 -1.47 -19.69 7.47
CA ASN A 219 -2.49 -18.83 6.89
C ASN A 219 -3.09 -19.46 5.63
N HIS A 220 -4.35 -19.90 5.70
CA HIS A 220 -5.05 -20.60 4.62
C HIS A 220 -5.12 -19.78 3.31
N ARG A 221 -5.10 -18.43 3.38
CA ARG A 221 -5.09 -17.54 2.19
C ARG A 221 -3.77 -17.58 1.43
N LEU A 222 -2.71 -18.12 2.04
CA LEU A 222 -1.39 -18.27 1.44
C LEU A 222 -1.07 -19.71 1.00
N SER A 223 -2.01 -20.65 1.15
CA SER A 223 -1.83 -22.07 0.82
C SER A 223 -1.36 -22.30 -0.62
N MET A 224 -1.81 -21.49 -1.59
CA MET A 224 -1.35 -21.61 -2.98
C MET A 224 0.10 -21.17 -3.17
N VAL A 225 0.53 -20.14 -2.44
CA VAL A 225 1.90 -19.63 -2.50
C VAL A 225 2.86 -20.69 -1.95
N TYR A 226 2.56 -21.26 -0.79
CA TYR A 226 3.40 -22.31 -0.17
C TYR A 226 3.42 -23.60 -0.99
N ARG A 227 2.30 -24.02 -1.59
CA ARG A 227 2.30 -25.13 -2.54
C ARG A 227 3.22 -24.90 -3.75
N GLN A 228 3.31 -23.67 -4.22
CA GLN A 228 4.21 -23.33 -5.32
C GLN A 228 5.67 -23.29 -4.85
N LEU A 229 5.92 -22.79 -3.65
CA LEU A 229 7.25 -22.76 -3.04
C LEU A 229 7.80 -24.16 -2.86
N ASP A 230 7.00 -25.09 -2.33
CA ASP A 230 7.36 -26.50 -2.13
C ASP A 230 7.73 -27.24 -3.44
N ARG A 231 7.12 -26.84 -4.57
CA ARG A 231 7.43 -27.42 -5.89
C ARG A 231 8.71 -26.85 -6.51
N SER A 232 9.22 -25.75 -5.98
CA SER A 232 10.38 -25.02 -6.52
C SER A 232 11.63 -25.23 -5.67
N SER A 233 11.51 -25.94 -4.55
CA SER A 233 12.58 -26.41 -3.67
C SER A 233 13.06 -27.77 -4.10
#